data_7ac9c4060f95fd933967de910e702379
#
_entry.id   7ac9c4060f95fd933967de910e702379
#
_cell.length_a   1.000
_cell.length_b   1.000
_cell.length_c   1.000
_cell.angle_alpha   90.00
_cell.angle_beta   90.00
_cell.angle_gamma   90.00
#
_symmetry.space_group_name_H-M   'P 1'
#
loop_
_entity.id
_entity.type
_entity.pdbx_description
1 polymer ?
#
loop_
_entity_poly.entity_id
_entity_poly.type
_entity_poly.pdbx_seq_one_letter_code
_entity_poly.pdbx_strand_id
1 'polypeptide(L)'
;MMLSISDQDLSLRRRQFLKIGGLGLGGLTLSQLLAVREAAGIGQLHSDRSVIFLFLHGGPSQTETFDPKPNAPAGIRSATGDISTSIPGLRFGATFPKLASRSHLFSIVRSFQTGDGNHDIKPIVGRDSGGANLGSIYARVAGTNHPVTGMPRNVALFPRAVAPDSQPENNNFGRFTSTGALGSAYAPFVPGAGGNAQADMQLMISRQRLDDRRNLLGELDRVKQAINVEGLAGNDRLNRQAFETIVGGVANAFDLSNENQKVIESYDTAPLVRPENISRKWRNYNNYVDNAQSLGKLLLLARRLCESGCGFVTVTTNFVWDMHSDVNNAGVEEGMQYMGLPLDHALSALIDDLESRGLRDKVMVVACGEMGRTPKINARGGRDHWGGLAPLLIYGGGLKMGQVIGESNADASRPAADPMNNQNLIATVMHQLMDVGQLRTVTGLPQDVMRAVTAAEPIPGLL
;
A
#
# COMPACT_ATOMS: atom_id res chain seq x y z
N MET A 1 14.62 -48.11 -2.80
CA MET A 1 14.29 -48.38 -1.41
C MET A 1 12.80 -48.02 -1.22
N MET A 2 11.95 -49.02 -0.92
CA MET A 2 10.54 -48.76 -0.68
C MET A 2 10.35 -48.33 0.77
N LEU A 3 9.88 -47.11 1.03
CA LEU A 3 9.41 -46.73 2.35
C LEU A 3 8.02 -47.36 2.52
N SER A 4 7.87 -48.27 3.45
CA SER A 4 6.59 -48.78 3.87
C SER A 4 6.34 -48.34 5.29
N ILE A 5 5.22 -47.68 5.55
CA ILE A 5 4.72 -47.41 6.90
C ILE A 5 3.72 -48.53 7.19
N SER A 6 4.00 -49.34 8.18
CA SER A 6 3.09 -50.40 8.66
C SER A 6 2.53 -49.97 10.02
N ASP A 7 1.27 -49.73 10.11
CA ASP A 7 0.52 -49.93 11.36
C ASP A 7 -0.12 -51.32 11.26
N GLN A 8 -0.35 -52.00 12.36
CA GLN A 8 -0.48 -53.44 12.52
C GLN A 8 -1.28 -54.24 11.44
N ASP A 9 -1.92 -53.60 10.45
CA ASP A 9 -2.62 -54.29 9.35
C ASP A 9 -2.71 -53.55 7.98
N LEU A 10 -1.98 -52.50 7.75
CA LEU A 10 -2.07 -51.75 6.46
C LEU A 10 -0.69 -51.27 5.95
N SER A 11 -0.11 -51.98 4.97
CA SER A 11 1.05 -51.50 4.24
C SER A 11 0.63 -50.50 3.16
N LEU A 12 1.00 -49.22 3.31
CA LEU A 12 0.76 -48.15 2.32
C LEU A 12 1.92 -48.07 1.33
N ARG A 13 1.64 -48.18 0.03
CA ARG A 13 2.65 -47.95 -1.01
C ARG A 13 3.00 -46.47 -1.09
N ARG A 14 4.25 -46.17 -1.46
CA ARG A 14 4.79 -44.78 -1.58
C ARG A 14 3.85 -43.79 -2.31
N ARG A 15 3.15 -44.25 -3.36
CA ARG A 15 2.18 -43.48 -4.11
C ARG A 15 0.89 -43.17 -3.32
N GLN A 16 0.49 -44.08 -2.45
CA GLN A 16 -0.68 -43.90 -1.55
C GLN A 16 -0.33 -42.98 -0.38
N PHE A 17 0.89 -43.11 0.16
CA PHE A 17 1.42 -42.19 1.16
C PHE A 17 1.48 -40.75 0.67
N LEU A 18 1.96 -40.51 -0.57
CA LEU A 18 1.98 -39.18 -1.18
C LEU A 18 0.58 -38.63 -1.46
N LYS A 19 -0.42 -39.49 -1.75
CA LYS A 19 -1.82 -39.10 -1.88
C LYS A 19 -2.45 -38.73 -0.54
N ILE A 20 -2.17 -39.52 0.50
CA ILE A 20 -2.66 -39.28 1.88
C ILE A 20 -1.96 -38.07 2.51
N GLY A 21 -0.66 -37.89 2.31
CA GLY A 21 0.09 -36.76 2.77
C GLY A 21 -0.39 -35.44 2.12
N GLY A 22 -0.79 -35.46 0.84
CA GLY A 22 -1.41 -34.33 0.16
C GLY A 22 -2.80 -33.97 0.68
N LEU A 23 -3.55 -34.97 1.15
CA LEU A 23 -4.90 -34.76 1.74
C LEU A 23 -4.85 -34.46 3.24
N GLY A 24 -3.87 -35.04 3.96
CA GLY A 24 -3.76 -34.90 5.42
C GLY A 24 -3.16 -33.58 5.90
N LEU A 25 -2.40 -32.87 5.07
CA LEU A 25 -1.78 -31.56 5.38
C LEU A 25 -2.63 -30.35 4.97
N GLY A 26 -3.89 -30.56 4.59
CA GLY A 26 -4.85 -29.45 4.35
C GLY A 26 -4.47 -28.50 3.20
N GLY A 27 -3.53 -28.89 2.33
CA GLY A 27 -3.02 -28.01 1.29
C GLY A 27 -2.88 -28.68 -0.05
N LEU A 28 -3.82 -28.41 -0.97
CA LEU A 28 -3.49 -28.47 -2.39
C LEU A 28 -2.25 -27.60 -2.61
N THR A 29 -1.22 -28.15 -3.24
CA THR A 29 -0.06 -27.33 -3.67
C THR A 29 -0.59 -26.25 -4.62
N LEU A 30 0.09 -25.12 -4.71
CA LEU A 30 -0.30 -24.05 -5.65
C LEU A 30 -0.49 -24.58 -7.08
N SER A 31 0.35 -25.51 -7.52
CA SER A 31 0.23 -26.20 -8.82
C SER A 31 -1.04 -27.05 -8.91
N GLN A 32 -1.48 -27.71 -7.85
CA GLN A 32 -2.73 -28.44 -7.82
C GLN A 32 -3.93 -27.51 -7.79
N LEU A 33 -3.84 -26.41 -7.06
CA LEU A 33 -4.87 -25.37 -7.08
C LEU A 33 -4.99 -24.73 -8.47
N LEU A 34 -3.89 -24.44 -9.12
CA LEU A 34 -3.86 -23.91 -10.49
C LEU A 34 -4.40 -24.93 -11.50
N ALA A 35 -4.02 -26.20 -11.38
CA ALA A 35 -4.54 -27.26 -12.25
C ALA A 35 -6.03 -27.54 -12.03
N VAL A 36 -6.51 -27.47 -10.78
CA VAL A 36 -7.95 -27.57 -10.48
C VAL A 36 -8.71 -26.36 -11.03
N ARG A 37 -8.12 -25.16 -10.99
CA ARG A 37 -8.69 -23.94 -11.58
C ARG A 37 -8.80 -24.04 -13.10
N GLU A 38 -7.74 -24.51 -13.75
CA GLU A 38 -7.71 -24.70 -15.21
C GLU A 38 -8.69 -25.79 -15.66
N ALA A 39 -8.78 -26.91 -14.93
CA ALA A 39 -9.72 -27.99 -15.17
C ALA A 39 -11.19 -27.63 -14.84
N ALA A 40 -11.43 -26.73 -13.89
CA ALA A 40 -12.76 -26.30 -13.49
C ALA A 40 -13.29 -25.09 -14.28
N GLY A 41 -12.50 -24.52 -15.19
CA GLY A 41 -12.87 -23.30 -15.92
C GLY A 41 -13.08 -22.08 -15.01
N ILE A 42 -12.52 -22.12 -13.78
CA ILE A 42 -12.64 -21.01 -12.83
C ILE A 42 -11.76 -19.88 -13.34
N GLY A 43 -12.36 -18.74 -13.65
CA GLY A 43 -11.69 -17.53 -14.10
C GLY A 43 -10.60 -17.06 -13.12
N GLN A 44 -9.81 -16.13 -13.57
CA GLN A 44 -8.74 -15.54 -12.76
C GLN A 44 -9.35 -14.83 -11.52
N LEU A 45 -9.01 -15.27 -10.29
CA LEU A 45 -9.56 -14.72 -9.04
C LEU A 45 -9.10 -13.30 -8.72
N HIS A 46 -8.17 -12.76 -9.49
CA HIS A 46 -7.69 -11.39 -9.37
C HIS A 46 -7.91 -10.65 -10.70
N SER A 47 -8.13 -9.36 -10.62
CA SER A 47 -8.19 -8.46 -11.77
C SER A 47 -6.78 -8.16 -12.30
N ASP A 48 -6.70 -7.50 -13.45
CA ASP A 48 -5.47 -6.91 -14.00
C ASP A 48 -5.25 -5.47 -13.50
N ARG A 49 -5.97 -5.06 -12.47
CA ARG A 49 -5.86 -3.75 -11.83
C ARG A 49 -4.77 -3.74 -10.78
N SER A 50 -4.29 -2.53 -10.50
CA SER A 50 -3.30 -2.26 -9.48
C SER A 50 -3.80 -1.20 -8.50
N VAL A 51 -3.24 -1.20 -7.29
CA VAL A 51 -3.52 -0.21 -6.25
C VAL A 51 -2.22 0.45 -5.81
N ILE A 52 -2.20 1.78 -5.82
CA ILE A 52 -1.20 2.60 -5.12
C ILE A 52 -1.86 3.11 -3.85
N PHE A 53 -1.41 2.62 -2.70
CA PHE A 53 -1.90 3.04 -1.40
C PHE A 53 -0.90 4.02 -0.79
N LEU A 54 -1.18 5.32 -0.92
CA LEU A 54 -0.40 6.41 -0.33
C LEU A 54 -0.84 6.60 1.13
N PHE A 55 -0.02 6.12 2.05
CA PHE A 55 -0.26 6.22 3.47
C PHE A 55 0.38 7.48 4.05
N LEU A 56 -0.46 8.40 4.54
CA LEU A 56 -0.06 9.70 5.09
C LEU A 56 0.22 9.55 6.61
N HIS A 57 1.38 8.96 6.91
CA HIS A 57 1.72 8.54 8.27
C HIS A 57 1.89 9.72 9.23
N GLY A 58 1.18 9.66 10.33
CA GLY A 58 1.07 10.70 11.35
C GLY A 58 -0.34 11.29 11.46
N GLY A 59 -1.26 10.97 10.54
CA GLY A 59 -2.66 11.37 10.58
C GLY A 59 -2.90 12.80 10.08
N PRO A 60 -3.14 13.01 8.79
CA PRO A 60 -3.46 14.32 8.22
C PRO A 60 -4.80 14.84 8.74
N SER A 61 -4.90 16.15 8.92
CA SER A 61 -6.13 16.81 9.35
C SER A 61 -7.15 16.86 8.21
N GLN A 62 -8.37 16.37 8.45
CA GLN A 62 -9.51 16.52 7.54
C GLN A 62 -9.81 17.99 7.24
N THR A 63 -9.64 18.88 8.25
CA THR A 63 -9.92 20.30 8.12
C THR A 63 -8.86 21.04 7.31
N GLU A 64 -7.61 20.66 7.44
CA GLU A 64 -6.52 21.28 6.65
C GLU A 64 -6.41 20.72 5.22
N THR A 65 -7.16 19.66 4.90
CA THR A 65 -7.13 18.99 3.59
C THR A 65 -8.44 19.21 2.80
N PHE A 66 -9.38 18.28 2.87
CA PHE A 66 -10.52 18.21 1.96
C PHE A 66 -11.84 18.69 2.55
N ASP A 67 -11.84 19.15 3.83
CA ASP A 67 -13.04 19.62 4.52
C ASP A 67 -12.80 20.89 5.39
N PRO A 68 -12.41 22.01 4.80
CA PRO A 68 -11.85 23.19 5.50
C PRO A 68 -12.82 23.94 6.40
N LYS A 69 -14.14 23.65 6.35
CA LYS A 69 -15.19 24.29 7.19
C LYS A 69 -15.10 25.82 7.22
N PRO A 70 -15.20 26.51 6.09
CA PRO A 70 -15.00 27.96 6.02
C PRO A 70 -15.93 28.77 6.91
N ASN A 71 -17.14 28.23 7.19
CA ASN A 71 -18.15 28.88 8.03
C ASN A 71 -18.00 28.57 9.53
N ALA A 72 -17.06 27.70 9.92
CA ALA A 72 -16.79 27.39 11.32
C ALA A 72 -16.01 28.54 12.00
N PRO A 73 -16.08 28.68 13.34
CA PRO A 73 -15.27 29.64 14.07
C PRO A 73 -13.79 29.55 13.80
N ALA A 74 -13.08 30.65 14.00
CA ALA A 74 -11.63 30.69 13.99
C ALA A 74 -11.03 29.61 14.91
N GLY A 75 -10.22 28.85 14.82
CA GLY A 75 -9.77 27.74 15.68
C GLY A 75 -10.43 26.39 15.41
N ILE A 76 -11.46 26.35 14.55
CA ILE A 76 -12.05 25.13 14.00
C ILE A 76 -11.81 25.05 12.48
N ARG A 77 -12.20 26.12 11.74
CA ARG A 77 -11.93 26.17 10.30
C ARG A 77 -10.44 25.99 9.99
N SER A 78 -10.10 25.64 8.76
CA SER A 78 -8.72 25.49 8.30
C SER A 78 -7.88 26.72 8.70
N ALA A 79 -6.74 26.47 9.34
CA ALA A 79 -5.77 27.50 9.72
C ALA A 79 -5.04 28.07 8.49
N THR A 80 -4.88 27.25 7.45
CA THR A 80 -4.22 27.67 6.20
C THR A 80 -5.16 28.37 5.23
N GLY A 81 -6.44 28.51 5.60
CA GLY A 81 -7.49 29.04 4.71
C GLY A 81 -8.04 27.97 3.78
N ASP A 82 -8.88 28.41 2.84
CA ASP A 82 -9.56 27.50 1.92
C ASP A 82 -9.66 28.08 0.51
N ILE A 83 -9.75 27.21 -0.48
CA ILE A 83 -9.84 27.54 -1.91
C ILE A 83 -10.99 26.80 -2.58
N SER A 84 -11.54 27.38 -3.64
CA SER A 84 -12.54 26.74 -4.49
C SER A 84 -11.91 25.63 -5.31
N THR A 85 -12.68 24.59 -5.60
CA THR A 85 -12.26 23.49 -6.45
C THR A 85 -12.91 23.57 -7.84
N SER A 86 -12.62 22.63 -8.73
CA SER A 86 -13.28 22.50 -10.03
C SER A 86 -14.74 22.05 -9.91
N ILE A 87 -15.17 21.55 -8.74
CA ILE A 87 -16.55 21.17 -8.46
C ILE A 87 -17.22 22.36 -7.73
N PRO A 88 -18.31 22.93 -8.26
CA PRO A 88 -18.98 24.05 -7.63
C PRO A 88 -19.41 23.76 -6.19
N GLY A 89 -19.13 24.68 -5.27
CA GLY A 89 -19.46 24.56 -3.86
C GLY A 89 -18.50 23.70 -3.03
N LEU A 90 -17.63 22.92 -3.66
CA LEU A 90 -16.61 22.16 -2.98
C LEU A 90 -15.37 23.03 -2.71
N ARG A 91 -14.83 22.96 -1.49
CA ARG A 91 -13.63 23.71 -1.07
C ARG A 91 -12.63 22.77 -0.41
N PHE A 92 -11.33 23.04 -0.65
CA PHE A 92 -10.19 22.36 -0.02
C PHE A 92 -9.37 23.35 0.80
N GLY A 93 -8.49 22.86 1.67
CA GLY A 93 -7.47 23.65 2.34
C GLY A 93 -6.57 24.38 1.32
N ALA A 94 -6.12 25.58 1.64
CA ALA A 94 -5.43 26.45 0.68
C ALA A 94 -4.08 25.92 0.17
N THR A 95 -3.53 24.91 0.81
CA THR A 95 -2.29 24.25 0.38
C THR A 95 -2.45 23.26 -0.78
N PHE A 96 -3.69 23.08 -1.31
CA PHE A 96 -4.02 22.10 -2.35
C PHE A 96 -4.54 22.70 -3.67
N PRO A 97 -3.88 23.73 -4.26
CA PRO A 97 -4.40 24.39 -5.48
C PRO A 97 -4.43 23.48 -6.71
N LYS A 98 -3.45 22.57 -6.85
CA LYS A 98 -3.38 21.65 -8.00
C LYS A 98 -4.43 20.54 -7.90
N LEU A 99 -4.61 19.93 -6.73
CA LEU A 99 -5.67 18.96 -6.50
C LEU A 99 -7.06 19.61 -6.58
N ALA A 100 -7.23 20.83 -6.07
CA ALA A 100 -8.49 21.55 -6.17
C ALA A 100 -8.94 21.74 -7.62
N SER A 101 -8.03 22.08 -8.55
CA SER A 101 -8.33 22.19 -9.97
C SER A 101 -8.67 20.86 -10.66
N ARG A 102 -8.31 19.73 -10.04
CA ARG A 102 -8.51 18.35 -10.53
C ARG A 102 -9.57 17.58 -9.75
N SER A 103 -10.31 18.21 -8.86
CA SER A 103 -11.27 17.53 -7.97
C SER A 103 -12.32 16.70 -8.71
N HIS A 104 -12.61 17.00 -9.97
CA HIS A 104 -13.49 16.21 -10.83
C HIS A 104 -12.90 14.85 -11.28
N LEU A 105 -11.59 14.64 -11.11
CA LEU A 105 -10.90 13.39 -11.52
C LEU A 105 -10.84 12.35 -10.39
N PHE A 106 -11.10 12.72 -9.14
CA PHE A 106 -11.07 11.82 -8.00
C PHE A 106 -12.28 12.04 -7.08
N SER A 107 -12.52 11.14 -6.17
CA SER A 107 -13.56 11.25 -5.16
C SER A 107 -12.97 11.43 -3.77
N ILE A 108 -13.66 12.16 -2.91
CA ILE A 108 -13.31 12.31 -1.48
C ILE A 108 -14.41 11.74 -0.61
N VAL A 109 -14.03 11.16 0.53
CA VAL A 109 -14.97 10.62 1.51
C VAL A 109 -14.88 11.46 2.78
N ARG A 110 -15.88 12.32 3.02
CA ARG A 110 -15.94 13.25 4.16
C ARG A 110 -16.47 12.63 5.43
N SER A 111 -16.94 11.40 5.37
CA SER A 111 -17.48 10.64 6.49
C SER A 111 -16.58 9.49 6.93
N PHE A 112 -15.33 9.46 6.46
CA PHE A 112 -14.40 8.38 6.78
C PHE A 112 -13.89 8.48 8.22
N GLN A 113 -13.98 7.37 8.96
CA GLN A 113 -13.58 7.22 10.35
C GLN A 113 -12.56 6.11 10.48
N THR A 114 -11.52 6.33 11.27
CA THR A 114 -10.55 5.28 11.61
C THR A 114 -10.79 4.64 12.99
N GLY A 115 -11.72 5.21 13.77
CA GLY A 115 -12.21 4.70 15.04
C GLY A 115 -11.55 5.35 16.25
N ASP A 116 -10.24 5.30 16.37
CA ASP A 116 -9.49 5.88 17.49
C ASP A 116 -8.33 6.76 17.03
N GLY A 117 -7.71 7.48 17.96
CA GLY A 117 -6.58 8.37 17.73
C GLY A 117 -5.21 7.76 17.98
N ASN A 118 -5.04 6.45 17.81
CA ASN A 118 -3.75 5.78 17.94
C ASN A 118 -2.97 5.81 16.63
N HIS A 119 -1.66 5.94 16.72
CA HIS A 119 -0.75 5.94 15.56
C HIS A 119 -0.47 4.55 15.00
N ASP A 120 -1.38 3.61 15.12
CA ASP A 120 -1.25 2.36 14.40
C ASP A 120 -1.57 2.57 12.90
N ILE A 121 -1.10 1.69 12.03
CA ILE A 121 -1.27 1.80 10.58
C ILE A 121 -2.54 1.07 10.09
N LYS A 122 -3.61 1.13 10.87
CA LYS A 122 -4.85 0.34 10.76
C LYS A 122 -5.58 0.37 9.42
N PRO A 123 -5.57 1.42 8.60
CA PRO A 123 -6.18 1.39 7.27
C PRO A 123 -5.52 0.39 6.32
N ILE A 124 -4.24 0.05 6.56
CA ILE A 124 -3.48 -0.84 5.67
C ILE A 124 -2.97 -2.11 6.36
N VAL A 125 -2.64 -2.03 7.66
CA VAL A 125 -2.26 -3.15 8.53
C VAL A 125 -2.94 -2.96 9.86
N GLY A 126 -3.94 -3.76 10.16
CA GLY A 126 -4.68 -3.61 11.41
C GLY A 126 -5.57 -4.81 11.71
N ARG A 127 -6.43 -4.65 12.70
CA ARG A 127 -7.40 -5.67 13.10
C ARG A 127 -8.29 -6.12 11.93
N ASP A 128 -8.73 -5.17 11.10
CA ASP A 128 -9.67 -5.44 10.02
C ASP A 128 -9.01 -6.17 8.82
N SER A 129 -7.68 -6.13 8.73
CA SER A 129 -6.89 -6.90 7.76
C SER A 129 -6.22 -8.15 8.38
N GLY A 130 -6.61 -8.57 9.59
CA GLY A 130 -5.97 -9.70 10.29
C GLY A 130 -4.50 -9.47 10.63
N GLY A 131 -4.07 -8.21 10.77
CA GLY A 131 -2.68 -7.81 11.02
C GLY A 131 -1.77 -7.94 9.81
N ALA A 132 -2.31 -8.20 8.62
CA ALA A 132 -1.55 -8.29 7.37
C ALA A 132 -1.65 -7.00 6.56
N ASN A 133 -0.58 -6.63 5.86
CA ASN A 133 -0.63 -5.61 4.80
C ASN A 133 -1.64 -6.05 3.73
N LEU A 134 -2.45 -5.12 3.23
CA LEU A 134 -3.47 -5.43 2.22
C LEU A 134 -2.89 -6.07 0.97
N GLY A 135 -1.69 -5.64 0.54
CA GLY A 135 -0.96 -6.27 -0.56
C GLY A 135 -0.51 -7.70 -0.25
N SER A 136 -0.30 -8.06 1.03
CA SER A 136 -0.01 -9.44 1.43
C SER A 136 -1.25 -10.34 1.30
N ILE A 137 -2.44 -9.80 1.61
CA ILE A 137 -3.72 -10.48 1.37
C ILE A 137 -3.91 -10.72 -0.14
N TYR A 138 -3.67 -9.69 -0.95
CA TYR A 138 -3.72 -9.80 -2.42
C TYR A 138 -2.71 -10.82 -2.95
N ALA A 139 -1.43 -10.74 -2.52
CA ALA A 139 -0.39 -11.67 -2.96
C ALA A 139 -0.67 -13.13 -2.56
N ARG A 140 -1.42 -13.36 -1.48
CA ARG A 140 -1.86 -14.71 -1.07
C ARG A 140 -2.82 -15.34 -2.08
N VAL A 141 -3.61 -14.53 -2.77
CA VAL A 141 -4.59 -14.96 -3.78
C VAL A 141 -3.98 -14.95 -5.19
N ALA A 142 -3.30 -13.87 -5.55
CA ALA A 142 -2.78 -13.64 -6.90
C ALA A 142 -1.41 -14.27 -7.17
N GLY A 143 -0.71 -14.74 -6.12
CA GLY A 143 0.70 -15.16 -6.18
C GLY A 143 1.64 -14.03 -5.78
N THR A 144 2.89 -14.37 -5.47
CA THR A 144 3.89 -13.41 -4.98
C THR A 144 4.49 -12.55 -6.09
N ASN A 145 4.57 -13.10 -7.31
CA ASN A 145 5.13 -12.44 -8.49
C ASN A 145 4.18 -12.50 -9.67
N HIS A 146 4.32 -11.54 -10.57
CA HIS A 146 3.64 -11.54 -11.86
C HIS A 146 4.21 -12.68 -12.74
N PRO A 147 3.38 -13.58 -13.31
CA PRO A 147 3.86 -14.82 -13.92
C PRO A 147 4.70 -14.60 -15.19
N VAL A 148 4.53 -13.47 -15.87
CA VAL A 148 5.23 -13.16 -17.13
C VAL A 148 6.45 -12.27 -16.86
N THR A 149 6.28 -11.19 -16.08
CA THR A 149 7.34 -10.18 -15.89
C THR A 149 8.25 -10.49 -14.71
N GLY A 150 7.86 -11.38 -13.78
CA GLY A 150 8.57 -11.61 -12.52
C GLY A 150 8.41 -10.47 -11.49
N MET A 151 7.66 -9.40 -11.82
CA MET A 151 7.42 -8.27 -10.92
C MET A 151 6.80 -8.73 -9.61
N PRO A 152 7.34 -8.34 -8.43
CA PRO A 152 6.68 -8.57 -7.17
C PRO A 152 5.27 -7.95 -7.19
N ARG A 153 4.26 -8.72 -6.80
CA ARG A 153 2.87 -8.23 -6.80
C ARG A 153 2.55 -7.34 -5.61
N ASN A 154 3.39 -7.32 -4.60
CA ASN A 154 3.24 -6.51 -3.40
C ASN A 154 4.58 -5.83 -3.09
N VAL A 155 4.60 -4.50 -3.11
CA VAL A 155 5.79 -3.67 -2.88
C VAL A 155 5.48 -2.60 -1.84
N ALA A 156 6.41 -2.32 -0.94
CA ALA A 156 6.33 -1.18 -0.02
C ALA A 156 7.50 -0.23 -0.27
N LEU A 157 7.18 1.03 -0.58
CA LEU A 157 8.11 2.07 -0.91
C LEU A 157 8.26 3.06 0.25
N PHE A 158 9.47 3.22 0.71
CA PHE A 158 9.91 4.22 1.71
C PHE A 158 10.90 5.18 1.08
N PRO A 159 11.23 6.32 1.69
CA PRO A 159 12.16 7.30 1.11
C PRO A 159 13.47 6.72 0.59
N ARG A 160 14.04 5.72 1.28
CA ARG A 160 15.28 5.04 0.86
C ARG A 160 15.20 4.33 -0.49
N ALA A 161 14.02 4.03 -0.96
CA ALA A 161 13.84 3.44 -2.30
C ALA A 161 14.28 4.39 -3.43
N VAL A 162 14.27 5.71 -3.20
CA VAL A 162 14.61 6.74 -4.19
C VAL A 162 15.64 7.76 -3.69
N ALA A 163 15.94 7.75 -2.38
CA ALA A 163 16.91 8.62 -1.70
C ALA A 163 17.60 7.79 -0.60
N PRO A 164 18.70 7.08 -0.92
CA PRO A 164 19.34 6.10 -0.01
C PRO A 164 19.77 6.65 1.35
N ASP A 165 20.11 7.95 1.40
CA ASP A 165 20.58 8.63 2.61
C ASP A 165 19.44 9.08 3.54
N SER A 166 18.18 8.85 3.16
CA SER A 166 17.00 9.19 3.98
C SER A 166 16.98 8.41 5.30
N GLN A 167 16.20 8.90 6.25
CA GLN A 167 15.94 8.21 7.51
C GLN A 167 15.35 6.82 7.25
N PRO A 168 15.65 5.82 8.09
CA PRO A 168 15.02 4.51 8.01
C PRO A 168 13.51 4.62 8.23
N GLU A 169 12.77 3.62 7.77
CA GLU A 169 11.33 3.54 7.99
C GLU A 169 10.99 3.51 9.49
N ASN A 170 9.93 4.24 9.85
CA ASN A 170 9.43 4.26 11.22
C ASN A 170 8.53 3.04 11.48
N ASN A 171 9.01 2.09 12.28
CA ASN A 171 8.29 0.88 12.67
C ASN A 171 7.69 0.95 14.09
N ASN A 172 7.73 2.11 14.76
CA ASN A 172 7.27 2.25 16.15
C ASN A 172 5.76 2.08 16.28
N PHE A 173 5.00 2.38 15.23
CA PHE A 173 3.54 2.38 15.22
C PHE A 173 2.93 1.23 14.41
N GLY A 174 3.74 0.29 13.97
CA GLY A 174 3.34 -0.85 13.15
C GLY A 174 4.33 -1.10 12.03
N ARG A 175 4.28 -2.29 11.46
CA ARG A 175 5.14 -2.71 10.36
C ARG A 175 4.34 -2.82 9.07
N PHE A 176 4.61 -1.97 8.10
CA PHE A 176 3.99 -2.07 6.77
C PHE A 176 4.28 -3.40 6.06
N THR A 177 5.33 -4.10 6.48
CA THR A 177 5.71 -5.42 5.95
C THR A 177 5.04 -6.59 6.67
N SER A 178 4.14 -6.33 7.63
CA SER A 178 3.46 -7.39 8.37
C SER A 178 2.59 -8.26 7.44
N THR A 179 2.65 -9.55 7.67
CA THR A 179 1.85 -10.55 6.93
C THR A 179 0.77 -11.20 7.79
N GLY A 180 0.63 -10.78 9.06
CA GLY A 180 -0.28 -11.45 9.99
C GLY A 180 -0.01 -12.96 10.04
N ALA A 181 -1.06 -13.75 9.91
CA ALA A 181 -0.98 -15.21 9.88
C ALA A 181 -0.65 -15.81 8.51
N LEU A 182 -0.48 -14.99 7.44
CA LEU A 182 -0.31 -15.49 6.06
C LEU A 182 1.07 -16.11 5.80
N GLY A 183 2.07 -15.81 6.64
CA GLY A 183 3.47 -16.24 6.46
C GLY A 183 4.32 -15.24 5.68
N SER A 184 5.63 -15.22 6.00
CA SER A 184 6.61 -14.23 5.51
C SER A 184 6.79 -14.19 3.98
N ALA A 185 6.45 -15.27 3.28
CA ALA A 185 6.53 -15.34 1.83
C ALA A 185 5.61 -14.33 1.10
N TYR A 186 4.61 -13.79 1.76
CA TYR A 186 3.68 -12.80 1.21
C TYR A 186 4.01 -11.37 1.66
N ALA A 187 5.13 -11.17 2.37
CA ALA A 187 5.57 -9.84 2.76
C ALA A 187 5.80 -8.97 1.52
N PRO A 188 5.55 -7.65 1.61
CA PRO A 188 5.91 -6.72 0.56
C PRO A 188 7.41 -6.80 0.26
N PHE A 189 7.78 -6.70 -1.00
CA PHE A 189 9.14 -6.41 -1.38
C PHE A 189 9.47 -4.95 -1.03
N VAL A 190 10.59 -4.74 -0.34
CA VAL A 190 11.03 -3.40 0.11
C VAL A 190 12.36 -3.05 -0.58
N PRO A 191 12.33 -2.25 -1.66
CA PRO A 191 13.56 -1.80 -2.29
C PRO A 191 14.29 -0.79 -1.42
N GLY A 192 15.63 -0.85 -1.39
CA GLY A 192 16.46 0.09 -0.64
C GLY A 192 16.57 -0.18 0.87
N ALA A 193 16.02 -1.29 1.37
CA ALA A 193 16.19 -1.68 2.78
C ALA A 193 17.67 -1.84 3.18
N GLY A 194 18.55 -2.16 2.23
CA GLY A 194 20.00 -2.18 2.39
C GLY A 194 20.72 -0.88 2.00
N GLY A 195 19.99 0.15 1.56
CA GLY A 195 20.57 1.44 1.14
C GLY A 195 20.94 1.55 -0.33
N ASN A 196 20.80 0.50 -1.14
CA ASN A 196 21.11 0.53 -2.59
C ASN A 196 20.16 -0.36 -3.40
N ALA A 197 18.93 0.10 -3.61
CA ALA A 197 17.87 -0.66 -4.26
C ALA A 197 18.23 -1.20 -5.66
N GLN A 198 18.99 -0.47 -6.44
CA GLN A 198 19.38 -0.87 -7.78
C GLN A 198 20.48 -1.94 -7.79
N ALA A 199 21.46 -1.82 -6.89
CA ALA A 199 22.53 -2.80 -6.78
C ALA A 199 22.01 -4.15 -6.26
N ASP A 200 21.04 -4.12 -5.35
CA ASP A 200 20.42 -5.34 -4.81
C ASP A 200 19.63 -6.14 -5.86
N MET A 201 19.25 -5.50 -6.96
CA MET A 201 18.52 -6.12 -8.07
C MET A 201 19.39 -6.52 -9.26
N GLN A 202 20.70 -6.19 -9.24
CA GLN A 202 21.61 -6.56 -10.31
C GLN A 202 22.22 -7.93 -10.05
N LEU A 203 22.23 -8.76 -11.09
CA LEU A 203 22.94 -10.04 -11.07
C LEU A 203 24.44 -9.79 -11.02
N MET A 204 25.06 -10.02 -9.86
CA MET A 204 26.52 -9.94 -9.67
C MET A 204 27.26 -11.17 -10.21
N ILE A 205 26.54 -12.16 -10.74
CA ILE A 205 27.08 -13.39 -11.35
C ILE A 205 26.40 -13.64 -12.69
N SER A 206 27.04 -14.40 -13.60
CA SER A 206 26.39 -14.76 -14.86
C SER A 206 25.13 -15.60 -14.63
N ARG A 207 24.13 -15.45 -15.51
CA ARG A 207 22.88 -16.22 -15.46
C ARG A 207 23.14 -17.74 -15.39
N GLN A 208 24.08 -18.21 -16.15
CA GLN A 208 24.48 -19.64 -16.15
C GLN A 208 24.96 -20.10 -14.75
N ARG A 209 25.82 -19.33 -14.09
CA ARG A 209 26.28 -19.63 -12.73
C ARG A 209 25.14 -19.57 -11.69
N LEU A 210 24.16 -18.71 -11.91
CA LEU A 210 22.98 -18.63 -11.03
C LEU A 210 22.09 -19.86 -11.22
N ASP A 211 21.87 -20.29 -12.47
CA ASP A 211 21.10 -21.50 -12.80
C ASP A 211 21.80 -22.78 -12.26
N ASP A 212 23.13 -22.87 -12.39
CA ASP A 212 23.92 -23.98 -11.82
C ASP A 212 23.80 -24.04 -10.29
N ARG A 213 23.89 -22.87 -9.60
CA ARG A 213 23.71 -22.82 -8.15
C ARG A 213 22.28 -23.18 -7.73
N ARG A 214 21.28 -22.78 -8.50
CA ARG A 214 19.88 -23.13 -8.24
C ARG A 214 19.64 -24.63 -8.39
N ASN A 215 20.18 -25.23 -9.44
CA ASN A 215 20.11 -26.70 -9.66
C ASN A 215 20.78 -27.43 -8.50
N LEU A 216 21.97 -26.98 -8.09
CA LEU A 216 22.70 -27.59 -6.98
C LEU A 216 21.95 -27.44 -5.64
N LEU A 217 21.36 -26.25 -5.37
CA LEU A 217 20.50 -26.03 -4.20
C LEU A 217 19.27 -26.93 -4.24
N GLY A 218 18.62 -27.07 -5.40
CA GLY A 218 17.47 -27.95 -5.59
C GLY A 218 17.80 -29.42 -5.31
N GLU A 219 19.00 -29.89 -5.70
CA GLU A 219 19.47 -31.22 -5.37
C GLU A 219 19.80 -31.39 -3.89
N LEU A 220 20.43 -30.38 -3.26
CA LEU A 220 20.74 -30.37 -1.83
C LEU A 220 19.46 -30.31 -0.99
N ASP A 221 18.45 -29.56 -1.41
CA ASP A 221 17.17 -29.45 -0.73
C ASP A 221 16.36 -30.74 -0.85
N ARG A 222 16.44 -31.46 -1.97
CA ARG A 222 15.90 -32.83 -2.09
C ARG A 222 16.50 -33.77 -1.07
N VAL A 223 17.80 -33.64 -0.83
CA VAL A 223 18.51 -34.44 0.19
C VAL A 223 18.09 -34.03 1.60
N LYS A 224 17.96 -32.73 1.84
CA LYS A 224 17.49 -32.18 3.17
C LYS A 224 16.03 -32.48 3.44
N GLN A 225 15.14 -32.39 2.44
CA GLN A 225 13.72 -32.78 2.57
C GLN A 225 13.52 -34.26 2.91
N ALA A 226 14.51 -35.10 2.59
CA ALA A 226 14.51 -36.48 3.03
C ALA A 226 14.86 -36.64 4.53
N ILE A 227 15.34 -35.57 5.18
CA ILE A 227 15.89 -35.61 6.54
C ILE A 227 15.08 -34.76 7.54
N ASN A 228 14.39 -33.66 7.11
CA ASN A 228 13.70 -32.76 8.06
C ASN A 228 12.55 -31.95 7.43
N VAL A 229 11.35 -31.96 8.02
CA VAL A 229 10.08 -31.57 7.33
C VAL A 229 9.55 -30.16 7.65
N GLU A 230 9.97 -29.46 8.69
CA GLU A 230 9.16 -28.33 9.20
C GLU A 230 9.69 -26.88 9.03
N GLY A 231 10.89 -26.65 8.54
CA GLY A 231 11.48 -25.30 8.54
C GLY A 231 11.76 -24.66 7.17
N LEU A 232 11.72 -25.42 6.08
CA LEU A 232 12.37 -25.04 4.82
C LEU A 232 11.46 -24.44 3.75
N ALA A 233 10.17 -24.67 3.80
CA ALA A 233 9.23 -24.22 2.77
C ALA A 233 9.12 -22.68 2.61
N GLY A 234 9.40 -21.92 3.67
CA GLY A 234 9.40 -20.46 3.65
C GLY A 234 10.61 -19.87 2.92
N ASN A 235 11.80 -20.41 3.19
CA ASN A 235 13.05 -19.94 2.58
C ASN A 235 13.12 -20.24 1.06
N ASP A 236 12.62 -21.39 0.63
CA ASP A 236 12.59 -21.75 -0.80
C ASP A 236 11.70 -20.80 -1.60
N ARG A 237 10.61 -20.33 -0.99
CA ARG A 237 9.67 -19.40 -1.63
C ARG A 237 10.25 -18.00 -1.75
N LEU A 238 10.92 -17.51 -0.72
CA LEU A 238 11.64 -16.22 -0.73
C LEU A 238 12.79 -16.21 -1.73
N ASN A 239 13.58 -17.29 -1.78
CA ASN A 239 14.67 -17.46 -2.74
C ASN A 239 14.15 -17.51 -4.19
N ARG A 240 13.01 -18.16 -4.41
CA ARG A 240 12.36 -18.22 -5.74
C ARG A 240 11.85 -16.84 -6.14
N GLN A 241 11.19 -16.13 -5.23
CA GLN A 241 10.73 -14.77 -5.46
C GLN A 241 11.86 -13.81 -5.83
N ALA A 242 12.96 -13.84 -5.06
CA ALA A 242 14.15 -13.04 -5.35
C ALA A 242 14.75 -13.38 -6.73
N PHE A 243 14.83 -14.67 -7.06
CA PHE A 243 15.33 -15.12 -8.34
C PHE A 243 14.46 -14.64 -9.52
N GLU A 244 13.15 -14.82 -9.44
CA GLU A 244 12.19 -14.37 -10.47
C GLU A 244 12.27 -12.85 -10.67
N THR A 245 12.41 -12.10 -9.59
CA THR A 245 12.60 -10.64 -9.61
C THR A 245 13.87 -10.24 -10.35
N ILE A 246 15.01 -10.89 -10.04
CA ILE A 246 16.31 -10.56 -10.63
C ILE A 246 16.39 -10.97 -12.11
N VAL A 247 15.89 -12.16 -12.46
CA VAL A 247 15.99 -12.71 -13.84
C VAL A 247 14.94 -12.12 -14.78
N GLY A 248 13.79 -11.68 -14.26
CA GLY A 248 12.69 -11.12 -15.05
C GLY A 248 12.94 -9.75 -15.69
N GLY A 249 14.11 -9.13 -15.46
CA GLY A 249 14.40 -7.79 -15.98
C GLY A 249 13.68 -6.67 -15.24
N VAL A 250 13.16 -6.96 -14.06
CA VAL A 250 12.36 -6.05 -13.22
C VAL A 250 13.18 -4.83 -12.76
N ALA A 251 14.51 -4.95 -12.70
CA ALA A 251 15.41 -3.86 -12.30
C ALA A 251 15.16 -2.55 -13.07
N ASN A 252 14.82 -2.64 -14.36
CA ASN A 252 14.52 -1.47 -15.17
C ASN A 252 13.28 -0.68 -14.69
N ALA A 253 12.30 -1.34 -14.08
CA ALA A 253 11.11 -0.67 -13.55
C ALA A 253 11.45 0.19 -12.32
N PHE A 254 12.46 -0.22 -11.54
CA PHE A 254 12.93 0.51 -10.37
C PHE A 254 13.91 1.63 -10.70
N ASP A 255 14.46 1.65 -11.90
CA ASP A 255 15.42 2.66 -12.34
C ASP A 255 14.71 3.87 -12.93
N LEU A 256 14.60 4.94 -12.14
CA LEU A 256 13.96 6.18 -12.56
C LEU A 256 14.75 6.92 -13.68
N SER A 257 16.05 6.62 -13.86
CA SER A 257 16.85 7.23 -14.94
C SER A 257 16.38 6.82 -16.35
N ASN A 258 15.62 5.73 -16.45
CA ASN A 258 15.00 5.26 -17.69
C ASN A 258 13.68 5.98 -18.02
N GLU A 259 13.21 6.90 -17.17
CA GLU A 259 12.00 7.67 -17.42
C GLU A 259 12.31 8.95 -18.20
N ASN A 260 11.30 9.47 -18.92
CA ASN A 260 11.43 10.74 -19.62
C ASN A 260 11.71 11.88 -18.62
N GLN A 261 12.71 12.69 -18.90
CA GLN A 261 13.16 13.77 -18.02
C GLN A 261 12.03 14.76 -17.65
N LYS A 262 11.14 15.09 -18.61
CA LYS A 262 9.98 15.96 -18.34
C LYS A 262 9.00 15.34 -17.36
N VAL A 263 8.85 14.00 -17.40
CA VAL A 263 8.01 13.28 -16.46
C VAL A 263 8.67 13.31 -15.07
N ILE A 264 9.97 13.08 -14.98
CA ILE A 264 10.71 13.18 -13.70
C ILE A 264 10.53 14.57 -13.08
N GLU A 265 10.72 15.62 -13.87
CA GLU A 265 10.56 17.03 -13.46
C GLU A 265 9.13 17.35 -13.01
N SER A 266 8.11 16.77 -13.66
CA SER A 266 6.71 17.00 -13.31
C SER A 266 6.33 16.46 -11.93
N TYR A 267 7.06 15.47 -11.43
CA TYR A 267 6.88 14.92 -10.08
C TYR A 267 7.79 15.54 -9.03
N ASP A 268 8.78 16.35 -9.41
CA ASP A 268 9.81 16.83 -8.49
C ASP A 268 9.22 17.75 -7.39
N THR A 269 9.29 17.27 -6.15
CA THR A 269 8.82 18.00 -4.97
C THR A 269 9.92 18.76 -4.23
N ALA A 270 11.20 18.49 -4.53
CA ALA A 270 12.32 19.08 -3.82
C ALA A 270 12.38 20.62 -3.89
N PRO A 271 12.06 21.28 -5.03
CA PRO A 271 12.05 22.74 -5.11
C PRO A 271 10.96 23.42 -4.28
N LEU A 272 9.88 22.69 -3.91
CA LEU A 272 8.73 23.28 -3.22
C LEU A 272 9.02 23.58 -1.75
N VAL A 273 9.81 22.70 -1.13
CA VAL A 273 10.19 22.84 0.28
C VAL A 273 11.69 22.59 0.42
N ARG A 274 12.44 23.67 0.43
CA ARG A 274 13.89 23.59 0.55
C ARG A 274 14.28 23.32 2.01
N PRO A 275 15.34 22.52 2.29
CA PRO A 275 15.78 22.20 3.65
C PRO A 275 16.04 23.44 4.52
N GLU A 276 16.58 24.53 3.93
CA GLU A 276 16.82 25.78 4.65
C GLU A 276 15.56 26.50 5.12
N ASN A 277 14.39 26.20 4.50
CA ASN A 277 13.08 26.77 4.88
C ASN A 277 12.37 25.95 5.97
N ILE A 278 12.90 24.77 6.31
CA ILE A 278 12.37 23.93 7.38
C ILE A 278 13.04 24.30 8.69
N SER A 279 12.28 24.58 9.74
CA SER A 279 12.81 24.93 11.03
C SER A 279 13.51 23.76 11.71
N ARG A 280 14.79 23.95 12.06
CA ARG A 280 15.61 22.95 12.76
C ARG A 280 15.23 22.76 14.23
N LYS A 281 14.30 23.55 14.76
CA LYS A 281 13.77 23.36 16.12
C LYS A 281 13.01 22.06 16.31
N TRP A 282 12.46 21.49 15.22
CA TRP A 282 11.70 20.26 15.25
C TRP A 282 12.60 19.04 15.23
N ARG A 283 12.40 18.08 16.14
CA ARG A 283 13.15 16.81 16.13
C ARG A 283 12.95 16.02 14.85
N ASN A 284 11.78 16.12 14.22
CA ASN A 284 11.45 15.49 12.95
C ASN A 284 11.93 16.28 11.70
N TYR A 285 12.84 17.24 11.86
CA TYR A 285 13.42 18.02 10.76
C TYR A 285 13.85 17.15 9.57
N ASN A 286 14.63 16.08 9.81
CA ASN A 286 15.11 15.21 8.74
C ASN A 286 13.97 14.48 8.02
N ASN A 287 12.92 14.11 8.74
CA ASN A 287 11.75 13.46 8.13
C ASN A 287 10.98 14.43 7.20
N TYR A 288 10.90 15.72 7.53
CA TYR A 288 10.32 16.73 6.64
C TYR A 288 11.18 16.93 5.38
N VAL A 289 12.51 16.97 5.54
CA VAL A 289 13.43 17.05 4.40
C VAL A 289 13.27 15.84 3.50
N ASP A 290 13.28 14.62 4.05
CA ASP A 290 13.13 13.37 3.31
C ASP A 290 11.82 13.34 2.53
N ASN A 291 10.71 13.75 3.17
CA ASN A 291 9.41 13.83 2.49
C ASN A 291 9.45 14.77 1.28
N ALA A 292 9.95 15.99 1.47
CA ALA A 292 10.03 16.97 0.39
C ALA A 292 10.88 16.49 -0.81
N GLN A 293 11.95 15.76 -0.53
CA GLN A 293 12.89 15.28 -1.55
C GLN A 293 12.46 13.97 -2.23
N SER A 294 11.61 13.16 -1.59
CA SER A 294 11.33 11.79 -2.04
C SER A 294 9.90 11.55 -2.51
N LEU A 295 8.89 12.28 -2.00
CA LEU A 295 7.48 11.94 -2.24
C LEU A 295 7.13 11.85 -3.73
N GLY A 296 7.54 12.83 -4.54
CA GLY A 296 7.29 12.80 -5.98
C GLY A 296 7.93 11.60 -6.66
N LYS A 297 9.20 11.33 -6.35
CA LYS A 297 9.95 10.18 -6.89
C LYS A 297 9.34 8.85 -6.47
N LEU A 298 8.83 8.75 -5.24
CA LEU A 298 8.13 7.55 -4.75
C LEU A 298 6.84 7.28 -5.53
N LEU A 299 6.04 8.32 -5.80
CA LEU A 299 4.81 8.18 -6.61
C LEU A 299 5.11 7.86 -8.07
N LEU A 300 6.15 8.47 -8.65
CA LEU A 300 6.63 8.11 -9.98
C LEU A 300 7.07 6.64 -10.05
N LEU A 301 7.83 6.18 -9.05
CA LEU A 301 8.25 4.78 -8.96
C LEU A 301 7.03 3.86 -8.83
N ALA A 302 6.06 4.18 -7.97
CA ALA A 302 4.85 3.40 -7.79
C ALA A 302 4.07 3.23 -9.10
N ARG A 303 3.92 4.30 -9.90
CA ARG A 303 3.28 4.22 -11.22
C ARG A 303 4.04 3.27 -12.15
N ARG A 304 5.37 3.36 -12.24
CA ARG A 304 6.21 2.49 -13.07
C ARG A 304 6.08 1.00 -12.67
N LEU A 305 6.04 0.74 -11.37
CA LEU A 305 5.83 -0.62 -10.86
C LEU A 305 4.46 -1.18 -11.26
N CYS A 306 3.39 -0.37 -11.18
CA CYS A 306 2.06 -0.78 -11.64
C CYS A 306 2.05 -1.08 -13.14
N GLU A 307 2.67 -0.25 -13.98
CA GLU A 307 2.81 -0.52 -15.42
C GLU A 307 3.56 -1.82 -15.71
N SER A 308 4.48 -2.22 -14.82
CA SER A 308 5.30 -3.43 -14.95
C SER A 308 4.63 -4.67 -14.33
N GLY A 309 3.40 -4.57 -13.82
CA GLY A 309 2.60 -5.68 -13.32
C GLY A 309 2.62 -5.87 -11.79
N CYS A 310 3.09 -4.87 -11.02
CA CYS A 310 2.87 -4.85 -9.58
C CYS A 310 1.39 -4.57 -9.29
N GLY A 311 0.74 -5.42 -8.50
CA GLY A 311 -0.69 -5.26 -8.22
C GLY A 311 -0.98 -4.39 -7.00
N PHE A 312 -0.04 -4.30 -6.03
CA PHE A 312 -0.23 -3.49 -4.84
C PHE A 312 1.07 -2.77 -4.44
N VAL A 313 1.04 -1.46 -4.40
CA VAL A 313 2.17 -0.63 -3.99
C VAL A 313 1.75 0.20 -2.78
N THR A 314 2.32 -0.08 -1.62
CA THR A 314 2.27 0.83 -0.47
C THR A 314 3.31 1.92 -0.65
N VAL A 315 2.91 3.18 -0.56
CA VAL A 315 3.83 4.33 -0.55
C VAL A 315 3.65 5.06 0.77
N THR A 316 4.70 5.28 1.51
CA THR A 316 4.66 6.16 2.67
C THR A 316 5.99 6.88 2.83
N THR A 317 5.92 8.10 3.32
CA THR A 317 7.06 8.84 3.85
C THR A 317 7.19 8.54 5.33
N ASN A 318 8.24 9.05 5.97
CA ASN A 318 8.37 8.92 7.41
C ASN A 318 7.22 9.64 8.14
N PHE A 319 7.12 9.42 9.44
CA PHE A 319 6.10 9.96 10.32
C PHE A 319 6.16 11.49 10.40
N VAL A 320 5.34 12.20 9.62
CA VAL A 320 5.43 13.66 9.41
C VAL A 320 4.09 14.41 9.44
N TRP A 321 2.95 13.69 9.40
CA TRP A 321 1.63 14.34 9.44
C TRP A 321 1.13 14.61 10.87
N ASP A 322 1.95 14.36 11.88
CA ASP A 322 1.61 14.50 13.31
C ASP A 322 1.78 15.95 13.80
N MET A 323 0.92 16.86 13.33
CA MET A 323 1.05 18.32 13.50
C MET A 323 0.49 18.84 14.83
N HIS A 324 1.07 18.37 15.94
CA HIS A 324 0.70 18.80 17.31
C HIS A 324 1.24 20.16 17.72
N SER A 325 2.27 20.68 17.06
CA SER A 325 3.06 21.81 17.56
C SER A 325 3.72 21.50 18.91
N ASP A 326 4.35 20.34 19.00
CA ASP A 326 5.13 19.92 20.17
C ASP A 326 6.65 20.07 19.93
N VAL A 327 7.47 19.37 20.70
CA VAL A 327 8.93 19.38 20.51
C VAL A 327 9.36 18.60 19.25
N ASN A 328 8.55 17.66 18.78
CA ASN A 328 8.88 16.81 17.64
C ASN A 328 8.38 17.42 16.32
N ASN A 329 7.19 17.97 16.32
CA ASN A 329 6.43 18.27 15.11
C ASN A 329 5.97 19.74 15.05
N ALA A 330 5.90 20.26 13.83
CA ALA A 330 5.37 21.58 13.53
C ALA A 330 3.87 21.67 13.89
N GLY A 331 3.36 22.90 14.05
CA GLY A 331 1.94 23.20 14.09
C GLY A 331 1.31 23.12 12.69
N VAL A 332 -0.02 23.29 12.62
CA VAL A 332 -0.75 23.08 11.37
C VAL A 332 -0.36 24.06 10.27
N GLU A 333 -0.19 25.33 10.56
CA GLU A 333 0.19 26.34 9.54
C GLU A 333 1.56 26.04 8.91
N GLU A 334 2.59 25.85 9.75
CA GLU A 334 3.95 25.57 9.33
C GLU A 334 4.05 24.16 8.72
N GLY A 335 3.46 23.17 9.37
CA GLY A 335 3.48 21.78 8.92
C GLY A 335 2.81 21.57 7.57
N MET A 336 1.71 22.27 7.29
CA MET A 336 1.04 22.19 5.98
C MET A 336 1.87 22.79 4.85
N GLN A 337 2.76 23.75 5.10
CA GLN A 337 3.74 24.20 4.09
C GLN A 337 4.75 23.09 3.78
N TYR A 338 5.17 22.32 4.79
CA TYR A 338 6.14 21.23 4.61
C TYR A 338 5.54 20.00 3.96
N MET A 339 4.26 19.69 4.25
CA MET A 339 3.61 18.44 3.87
C MET A 339 2.52 18.61 2.80
N GLY A 340 1.72 19.66 2.89
CA GLY A 340 0.60 19.89 1.99
C GLY A 340 1.05 20.22 0.56
N LEU A 341 2.03 21.10 0.41
CA LEU A 341 2.55 21.50 -0.92
C LEU A 341 3.20 20.33 -1.69
N PRO A 342 4.08 19.51 -1.09
CA PRO A 342 4.59 18.32 -1.77
C PRO A 342 3.49 17.31 -2.11
N LEU A 343 2.50 17.10 -1.22
CA LEU A 343 1.40 16.18 -1.49
C LEU A 343 0.52 16.68 -2.66
N ASP A 344 0.15 17.95 -2.64
CA ASP A 344 -0.61 18.57 -3.74
C ASP A 344 0.07 18.39 -5.09
N HIS A 345 1.38 18.64 -5.13
CA HIS A 345 2.16 18.51 -6.35
C HIS A 345 2.30 17.07 -6.83
N ALA A 346 2.81 16.20 -5.97
CA ALA A 346 3.14 14.84 -6.34
C ALA A 346 1.89 14.00 -6.70
N LEU A 347 0.79 14.17 -5.94
CA LEU A 347 -0.44 13.44 -6.21
C LEU A 347 -1.14 13.99 -7.47
N SER A 348 -1.09 15.30 -7.72
CA SER A 348 -1.58 15.87 -8.97
C SER A 348 -0.78 15.40 -10.18
N ALA A 349 0.55 15.33 -10.07
CA ALA A 349 1.41 14.80 -11.12
C ALA A 349 1.10 13.32 -11.41
N LEU A 350 0.89 12.52 -10.37
CA LEU A 350 0.49 11.12 -10.54
C LEU A 350 -0.85 10.99 -11.27
N ILE A 351 -1.86 11.77 -10.89
CA ILE A 351 -3.18 11.76 -11.54
C ILE A 351 -3.04 12.14 -13.02
N ASP A 352 -2.35 13.23 -13.33
CA ASP A 352 -2.15 13.69 -14.71
C ASP A 352 -1.40 12.64 -15.55
N ASP A 353 -0.38 12.00 -14.99
CA ASP A 353 0.41 10.97 -15.68
C ASP A 353 -0.42 9.72 -15.94
N LEU A 354 -1.23 9.26 -14.97
CA LEU A 354 -2.16 8.13 -15.14
C LEU A 354 -3.24 8.44 -16.20
N GLU A 355 -3.81 9.65 -16.21
CA GLU A 355 -4.77 10.09 -17.23
C GLU A 355 -4.11 10.10 -18.62
N SER A 356 -2.93 10.72 -18.76
CA SER A 356 -2.23 10.85 -20.04
C SER A 356 -1.81 9.51 -20.65
N ARG A 357 -1.59 8.49 -19.83
CA ARG A 357 -1.23 7.13 -20.24
C ARG A 357 -2.44 6.21 -20.44
N GLY A 358 -3.66 6.67 -20.17
CA GLY A 358 -4.86 5.83 -20.23
C GLY A 358 -4.89 4.73 -19.15
N LEU A 359 -4.23 4.98 -18.01
CA LEU A 359 -4.14 4.03 -16.88
C LEU A 359 -5.22 4.26 -15.81
N ARG A 360 -6.10 5.23 -15.99
CA ARG A 360 -7.17 5.57 -15.06
C ARG A 360 -7.98 4.35 -14.59
N ASP A 361 -8.41 3.50 -15.52
CA ASP A 361 -9.26 2.36 -15.21
C ASP A 361 -8.49 1.16 -14.65
N LYS A 362 -7.14 1.19 -14.76
CA LYS A 362 -6.26 0.12 -14.32
C LYS A 362 -5.61 0.37 -12.98
N VAL A 363 -5.35 1.62 -12.62
CA VAL A 363 -4.66 1.98 -11.39
C VAL A 363 -5.59 2.75 -10.48
N MET A 364 -5.89 2.17 -9.31
CA MET A 364 -6.56 2.87 -8.22
C MET A 364 -5.52 3.53 -7.33
N VAL A 365 -5.74 4.79 -6.96
CA VAL A 365 -4.94 5.47 -5.94
C VAL A 365 -5.80 5.73 -4.72
N VAL A 366 -5.30 5.37 -3.55
CA VAL A 366 -5.89 5.68 -2.24
C VAL A 366 -4.92 6.57 -1.49
N ALA A 367 -5.38 7.69 -0.94
CA ALA A 367 -4.60 8.54 -0.05
C ALA A 367 -5.36 8.76 1.27
N CYS A 368 -4.84 8.23 2.37
CA CYS A 368 -5.36 8.43 3.73
C CYS A 368 -4.26 8.20 4.77
N GLY A 369 -4.51 8.62 6.01
CA GLY A 369 -3.68 8.29 7.18
C GLY A 369 -4.42 7.38 8.16
N GLU A 370 -3.76 7.10 9.29
CA GLU A 370 -4.28 6.25 10.35
C GLU A 370 -5.40 6.93 11.17
N MET A 371 -5.49 8.27 11.11
CA MET A 371 -6.49 9.07 11.80
C MET A 371 -6.60 10.45 11.15
N GLY A 372 -7.54 11.24 11.60
CA GLY A 372 -7.58 12.68 11.38
C GLY A 372 -7.11 13.44 12.62
N ARG A 373 -7.55 14.71 12.74
CA ARG A 373 -7.14 15.59 13.82
C ARG A 373 -8.33 16.26 14.50
N THR A 374 -8.13 16.66 15.77
CA THR A 374 -9.18 17.37 16.51
C THR A 374 -9.69 18.58 15.71
N PRO A 375 -11.01 18.83 15.72
CA PRO A 375 -11.58 20.02 15.10
C PRO A 375 -10.97 21.31 15.62
N LYS A 376 -10.74 21.38 16.92
CA LYS A 376 -10.19 22.57 17.59
C LYS A 376 -8.65 22.56 17.54
N ILE A 377 -8.09 23.68 17.12
CA ILE A 377 -6.65 23.96 17.23
C ILE A 377 -6.28 24.07 18.71
N ASN A 378 -5.22 23.40 19.13
CA ASN A 378 -4.72 23.46 20.49
C ASN A 378 -3.98 24.79 20.78
N ALA A 379 -3.65 25.04 22.05
CA ALA A 379 -3.02 26.30 22.49
C ALA A 379 -1.62 26.55 21.87
N ARG A 380 -1.00 25.54 21.26
CA ARG A 380 0.33 25.63 20.61
C ARG A 380 0.24 25.87 19.10
N GLY A 381 -0.98 25.89 18.52
CA GLY A 381 -1.19 26.03 17.07
C GLY A 381 -1.13 24.70 16.30
N GLY A 382 -1.31 23.57 16.97
CA GLY A 382 -1.42 22.24 16.39
C GLY A 382 -2.83 21.69 16.53
N ARG A 383 -3.05 20.47 16.02
CA ARG A 383 -4.30 19.70 16.26
C ARG A 383 -3.92 18.33 16.84
N ASP A 384 -4.64 17.89 17.85
CA ASP A 384 -4.38 16.65 18.55
C ASP A 384 -5.02 15.46 17.81
N HIS A 385 -4.81 14.24 18.29
CA HIS A 385 -5.28 13.01 17.66
C HIS A 385 -6.80 12.92 17.65
N TRP A 386 -7.35 12.41 16.54
CA TRP A 386 -8.80 12.25 16.40
C TRP A 386 -9.15 11.09 15.44
N GLY A 387 -9.87 10.10 15.94
CA GLY A 387 -10.33 8.96 15.13
C GLY A 387 -11.74 9.12 14.55
N GLY A 388 -12.45 10.18 14.94
CA GLY A 388 -13.86 10.40 14.56
C GLY A 388 -14.06 10.82 13.11
N LEU A 389 -13.04 11.39 12.47
CA LEU A 389 -12.97 11.66 11.03
C LEU A 389 -11.50 11.63 10.59
N ALA A 390 -11.26 11.23 9.35
CA ALA A 390 -9.96 11.31 8.68
C ALA A 390 -10.16 11.63 7.19
N PRO A 391 -9.22 12.31 6.53
CA PRO A 391 -9.32 12.54 5.10
C PRO A 391 -9.10 11.24 4.33
N LEU A 392 -9.91 11.03 3.28
CA LEU A 392 -9.77 9.92 2.36
C LEU A 392 -10.01 10.41 0.93
N LEU A 393 -9.02 10.21 0.06
CA LEU A 393 -9.10 10.46 -1.38
C LEU A 393 -8.96 9.14 -2.12
N ILE A 394 -9.79 8.94 -3.14
CA ILE A 394 -9.77 7.78 -4.04
C ILE A 394 -9.80 8.26 -5.49
N TYR A 395 -8.87 7.74 -6.30
CA TYR A 395 -8.78 8.01 -7.74
C TYR A 395 -8.74 6.71 -8.54
N GLY A 396 -9.34 6.68 -9.70
CA GLY A 396 -9.13 5.67 -10.74
C GLY A 396 -9.71 4.29 -10.45
N GLY A 397 -9.06 3.24 -10.99
CA GLY A 397 -9.49 1.86 -10.84
C GLY A 397 -10.81 1.51 -11.56
N GLY A 398 -11.26 2.35 -12.51
CA GLY A 398 -12.56 2.18 -13.17
C GLY A 398 -13.75 2.53 -12.27
N LEU A 399 -13.51 3.23 -11.15
CA LEU A 399 -14.53 3.70 -10.24
C LEU A 399 -15.14 5.03 -10.71
N LYS A 400 -16.35 5.34 -10.24
CA LYS A 400 -16.98 6.64 -10.51
C LYS A 400 -16.29 7.74 -9.72
N MET A 401 -15.76 8.73 -10.44
CA MET A 401 -14.99 9.83 -9.85
C MET A 401 -15.77 11.15 -9.85
N GLY A 402 -15.18 12.19 -9.23
CA GLY A 402 -15.77 13.51 -9.12
C GLY A 402 -16.85 13.63 -8.04
N GLN A 403 -16.83 12.75 -7.04
CA GLN A 403 -17.85 12.68 -6.00
C GLN A 403 -17.33 13.13 -4.64
N VAL A 404 -18.23 13.68 -3.83
CA VAL A 404 -18.06 13.85 -2.38
C VAL A 404 -19.01 12.86 -1.72
N ILE A 405 -18.43 11.86 -1.04
CA ILE A 405 -19.18 10.77 -0.41
C ILE A 405 -19.29 11.03 1.08
N GLY A 406 -20.53 10.95 1.57
CA GLY A 406 -20.85 11.24 2.95
C GLY A 406 -20.66 12.73 3.31
N GLU A 407 -21.03 13.07 4.52
CA GLU A 407 -20.96 14.43 5.05
C GLU A 407 -20.42 14.41 6.48
N SER A 408 -19.60 15.39 6.80
CA SER A 408 -19.18 15.68 8.16
C SER A 408 -20.03 16.76 8.78
N ASN A 409 -20.19 16.75 10.10
CA ASN A 409 -20.91 17.79 10.83
C ASN A 409 -20.20 19.16 10.75
N ALA A 410 -20.85 20.20 11.28
CA ALA A 410 -20.42 21.58 11.10
C ALA A 410 -19.00 21.88 11.61
N ASP A 411 -18.50 21.15 12.59
CA ASP A 411 -17.17 21.32 13.17
C ASP A 411 -16.15 20.27 12.70
N ALA A 412 -16.49 19.38 11.75
CA ALA A 412 -15.67 18.28 11.29
C ALA A 412 -15.21 17.32 12.40
N SER A 413 -16.03 17.09 13.44
CA SER A 413 -15.70 16.16 14.52
C SER A 413 -16.15 14.73 14.24
N ARG A 414 -17.23 14.55 13.49
CA ARG A 414 -17.85 13.25 13.21
C ARG A 414 -18.64 13.28 11.90
N PRO A 415 -18.97 12.11 11.33
CA PRO A 415 -19.92 12.03 10.23
C PRO A 415 -21.29 12.62 10.63
N ALA A 416 -21.91 13.34 9.72
CA ALA A 416 -23.32 13.74 9.76
C ALA A 416 -24.20 12.79 8.96
N ALA A 417 -23.65 12.23 7.87
CA ALA A 417 -24.32 11.25 7.01
C ALA A 417 -23.33 10.19 6.51
N ASP A 418 -23.83 9.01 6.19
CA ASP A 418 -23.14 7.91 5.52
C ASP A 418 -21.75 7.58 6.11
N PRO A 419 -21.66 7.17 7.39
CA PRO A 419 -20.38 6.90 8.04
C PRO A 419 -19.66 5.75 7.35
N MET A 420 -18.41 6.00 6.92
CA MET A 420 -17.50 5.00 6.32
C MET A 420 -16.35 4.71 7.28
N ASN A 421 -15.84 3.48 7.26
CA ASN A 421 -14.76 3.04 8.14
C ASN A 421 -13.69 2.23 7.39
N ASN A 422 -12.68 1.74 8.12
CA ASN A 422 -11.58 0.96 7.55
C ASN A 422 -12.07 -0.29 6.81
N GLN A 423 -13.12 -0.98 7.27
CA GLN A 423 -13.65 -2.18 6.62
C GLN A 423 -14.26 -1.84 5.24
N ASN A 424 -14.97 -0.70 5.11
CA ASN A 424 -15.48 -0.24 3.81
C ASN A 424 -14.35 0.09 2.84
N LEU A 425 -13.28 0.76 3.32
CA LEU A 425 -12.09 1.04 2.52
C LEU A 425 -11.40 -0.25 2.06
N ILE A 426 -11.17 -1.20 2.97
CA ILE A 426 -10.57 -2.50 2.66
C ILE A 426 -11.42 -3.24 1.64
N ALA A 427 -12.74 -3.32 1.83
CA ALA A 427 -13.66 -3.93 0.86
C ALA A 427 -13.55 -3.27 -0.52
N THR A 428 -13.52 -1.93 -0.59
CA THR A 428 -13.35 -1.18 -1.83
C THR A 428 -12.05 -1.56 -2.56
N VAL A 429 -10.93 -1.57 -1.84
CA VAL A 429 -9.61 -1.94 -2.37
C VAL A 429 -9.60 -3.40 -2.85
N MET A 430 -10.16 -4.32 -2.07
CA MET A 430 -10.16 -5.75 -2.41
C MET A 430 -11.07 -6.05 -3.62
N HIS A 431 -12.20 -5.38 -3.77
CA HIS A 431 -13.07 -5.50 -4.94
C HIS A 431 -12.41 -4.95 -6.23
N GLN A 432 -11.44 -4.05 -6.11
CA GLN A 432 -10.63 -3.62 -7.27
C GLN A 432 -9.62 -4.69 -7.69
N LEU A 433 -9.02 -5.37 -6.73
CA LEU A 433 -7.93 -6.31 -6.96
C LEU A 433 -8.40 -7.74 -7.23
N MET A 434 -9.60 -8.12 -6.76
CA MET A 434 -10.06 -9.50 -6.74
C MET A 434 -11.54 -9.62 -7.15
N ASP A 435 -11.87 -10.75 -7.76
CA ASP A 435 -13.27 -11.15 -7.94
C ASP A 435 -13.78 -11.75 -6.62
N VAL A 436 -14.33 -10.88 -5.77
CA VAL A 436 -14.82 -11.26 -4.42
C VAL A 436 -16.01 -12.25 -4.53
N GLY A 437 -16.81 -12.18 -5.58
CA GLY A 437 -17.90 -13.12 -5.84
C GLY A 437 -17.37 -14.54 -6.03
N GLN A 438 -16.38 -14.70 -6.89
CA GLN A 438 -15.71 -15.99 -7.09
C GLN A 438 -14.92 -16.45 -5.86
N LEU A 439 -14.23 -15.55 -5.16
CA LEU A 439 -13.50 -15.89 -3.94
C LEU A 439 -14.38 -16.57 -2.89
N ARG A 440 -15.64 -16.16 -2.75
CA ARG A 440 -16.61 -16.76 -1.80
C ARG A 440 -16.89 -18.24 -2.11
N THR A 441 -16.67 -18.69 -3.33
CA THR A 441 -16.91 -20.08 -3.75
C THR A 441 -15.66 -20.96 -3.65
N VAL A 442 -14.47 -20.37 -3.43
CA VAL A 442 -13.21 -21.11 -3.35
C VAL A 442 -12.99 -21.66 -1.95
N THR A 443 -12.79 -22.98 -1.86
CA THR A 443 -12.45 -23.66 -0.61
C THR A 443 -10.93 -23.57 -0.35
N GLY A 444 -10.54 -23.52 0.92
CA GLY A 444 -9.11 -23.56 1.33
C GLY A 444 -8.41 -22.20 1.40
N LEU A 445 -9.12 -21.10 1.22
CA LEU A 445 -8.59 -19.78 1.56
C LEU A 445 -8.57 -19.59 3.09
N PRO A 446 -7.52 -18.96 3.64
CA PRO A 446 -7.47 -18.63 5.07
C PRO A 446 -8.66 -17.79 5.51
N GLN A 447 -9.22 -18.07 6.68
CA GLN A 447 -10.37 -17.32 7.20
C GLN A 447 -10.10 -15.82 7.34
N ASP A 448 -8.85 -15.44 7.67
CA ASP A 448 -8.46 -14.03 7.78
C ASP A 448 -8.54 -13.31 6.44
N VAL A 449 -8.15 -13.97 5.33
CA VAL A 449 -8.32 -13.43 3.98
C VAL A 449 -9.79 -13.22 3.67
N MET A 450 -10.61 -14.25 3.89
CA MET A 450 -12.04 -14.18 3.63
C MET A 450 -12.72 -13.08 4.45
N ARG A 451 -12.40 -13.00 5.74
CA ARG A 451 -12.94 -11.96 6.62
C ARG A 451 -12.56 -10.55 6.16
N ALA A 452 -11.28 -10.29 5.86
CA ALA A 452 -10.82 -9.00 5.38
C ALA A 452 -11.53 -8.55 4.10
N VAL A 453 -11.83 -9.50 3.20
CA VAL A 453 -12.44 -9.22 1.90
C VAL A 453 -13.97 -9.07 1.97
N THR A 454 -14.63 -9.72 2.94
CA THR A 454 -16.11 -9.84 2.99
C THR A 454 -16.77 -9.23 4.22
N ALA A 455 -16.00 -8.60 5.14
CA ALA A 455 -16.52 -8.07 6.40
C ALA A 455 -17.46 -6.86 6.23
N ALA A 456 -17.34 -6.13 5.15
CA ALA A 456 -18.18 -4.97 4.84
C ALA A 456 -18.41 -4.85 3.33
N GLU A 457 -19.38 -4.05 2.97
CA GLU A 457 -19.58 -3.64 1.58
C GLU A 457 -18.59 -2.51 1.21
N PRO A 458 -18.19 -2.43 -0.06
CA PRO A 458 -17.42 -1.29 -0.58
C PRO A 458 -18.10 0.04 -0.32
N ILE A 459 -17.32 1.12 -0.39
CA ILE A 459 -17.83 2.49 -0.24
C ILE A 459 -18.90 2.75 -1.31
N PRO A 460 -20.14 3.06 -0.91
CA PRO A 460 -21.25 3.27 -1.84
C PRO A 460 -20.98 4.40 -2.84
N GLY A 461 -21.52 4.25 -4.05
CA GLY A 461 -21.41 5.26 -5.10
C GLY A 461 -20.11 5.23 -5.90
N LEU A 462 -19.07 4.52 -5.45
CA LEU A 462 -17.81 4.37 -6.20
C LEU A 462 -17.91 3.25 -7.28
N LEU A 463 -18.55 2.14 -6.96
CA LEU A 463 -18.72 0.99 -7.85
C LEU A 463 -19.87 1.17 -8.83
#